data_ebefb11dcbe35d682f402d3383c524d5
#
_entry.id   ebefb11dcbe35d682f402d3383c524d5
#
_cell.length_a   1.000
_cell.length_b   1.000
_cell.length_c   1.000
_cell.angle_alpha   90.00
_cell.angle_beta   90.00
_cell.angle_gamma   90.00
#
_symmetry.space_group_name_H-M   'P 1'
#
loop_
_entity.id
_entity.type
_entity.pdbx_description
1 polymer ?
#
loop_
_entity_poly.entity_id
_entity_poly.type
_entity_poly.pdbx_seq_one_letter_code
_entity_poly.pdbx_strand_id
1 'polypeptide(L)'
;MHVFKTFLVTILIFGSLSFTTPWSEKLKLKVDNCVKSTYPEVEYDLMAMTVSALQEEKTKLAIENNLYTIKGNTGTIGYIYVEQAPSMKNVFDYAVVLSPELEIVNTKVLIYREQHGRQIGAKRWLQQFFNMDSSSRPVLGKDVDGITGATISATSMTNAVHDLLVDIDFLKSQGYFTND
;
A
#
# COMPACT_ATOMS: atom_id res chain seq x y z
N MET A 1 -51.67 5.81 -42.15
CA MET A 1 -50.56 4.86 -42.15
C MET A 1 -49.49 5.40 -41.21
N HIS A 2 -49.59 5.01 -39.91
CA HIS A 2 -48.70 5.52 -38.84
C HIS A 2 -47.51 4.54 -38.68
N VAL A 3 -46.31 5.07 -38.92
CA VAL A 3 -45.09 4.32 -38.74
C VAL A 3 -44.62 4.54 -37.31
N PHE A 4 -44.76 3.53 -36.43
CA PHE A 4 -44.16 3.52 -35.08
C PHE A 4 -42.64 3.32 -35.20
N LYS A 5 -41.85 4.35 -34.90
CA LYS A 5 -40.42 4.21 -34.70
C LYS A 5 -40.14 3.67 -33.30
N THR A 6 -39.79 2.39 -33.24
CA THR A 6 -39.34 1.74 -32.02
C THR A 6 -37.92 2.24 -31.70
N PHE A 7 -37.75 3.01 -30.64
CA PHE A 7 -36.44 3.42 -30.12
C PHE A 7 -35.88 2.29 -29.25
N LEU A 8 -34.88 1.60 -29.78
CA LEU A 8 -34.14 0.58 -29.01
C LEU A 8 -33.16 1.27 -28.07
N VAL A 9 -33.52 1.34 -26.79
CA VAL A 9 -32.60 1.83 -25.74
C VAL A 9 -31.67 0.69 -25.36
N THR A 10 -30.43 0.75 -25.84
CA THR A 10 -29.36 -0.17 -25.45
C THR A 10 -28.83 0.28 -24.10
N ILE A 11 -29.24 -0.39 -23.02
CA ILE A 11 -28.67 -0.18 -21.68
C ILE A 11 -27.29 -0.85 -21.68
N LEU A 12 -26.24 -0.04 -21.76
CA LEU A 12 -24.87 -0.46 -21.48
C LEU A 12 -24.75 -0.70 -19.97
N ILE A 13 -24.85 -1.97 -19.56
CA ILE A 13 -24.53 -2.37 -18.19
C ILE A 13 -23.00 -2.30 -18.09
N PHE A 14 -22.48 -1.20 -17.54
CA PHE A 14 -21.12 -1.14 -17.03
C PHE A 14 -21.05 -2.09 -15.84
N GLY A 15 -20.63 -3.31 -16.08
CA GLY A 15 -20.26 -4.24 -15.02
C GLY A 15 -19.03 -3.68 -14.31
N SER A 16 -19.22 -3.08 -13.13
CA SER A 16 -18.13 -2.81 -12.23
C SER A 16 -17.48 -4.14 -11.84
N LEU A 17 -16.31 -4.44 -12.43
CA LEU A 17 -15.44 -5.48 -11.92
C LEU A 17 -14.98 -5.03 -10.53
N SER A 18 -15.73 -5.40 -9.50
CA SER A 18 -15.29 -5.26 -8.12
C SER A 18 -14.13 -6.21 -7.90
N PHE A 19 -12.91 -5.70 -7.98
CA PHE A 19 -11.73 -6.44 -7.53
C PHE A 19 -11.87 -6.65 -6.02
N THR A 20 -12.15 -7.89 -5.63
CA THR A 20 -12.23 -8.26 -4.22
C THR A 20 -10.81 -8.39 -3.68
N THR A 21 -10.38 -7.42 -2.87
CA THR A 21 -9.15 -7.55 -2.09
C THR A 21 -9.31 -8.69 -1.06
N PRO A 22 -8.24 -9.45 -0.73
CA PRO A 22 -8.30 -10.54 0.23
C PRO A 22 -8.48 -10.06 1.68
N TRP A 23 -8.69 -8.77 1.89
CA TRP A 23 -8.73 -8.14 3.21
C TRP A 23 -10.08 -8.29 3.90
N SER A 24 -10.05 -8.43 5.24
CA SER A 24 -11.26 -8.31 6.06
C SER A 24 -11.87 -6.91 5.94
N GLU A 25 -13.18 -6.76 6.17
CA GLU A 25 -13.86 -5.46 6.11
C GLU A 25 -13.21 -4.42 7.05
N LYS A 26 -12.74 -4.86 8.22
CA LYS A 26 -12.02 -3.99 9.15
C LYS A 26 -10.72 -3.47 8.54
N LEU A 27 -9.96 -4.31 7.85
CA LEU A 27 -8.70 -3.92 7.22
C LEU A 27 -8.98 -3.01 6.03
N LYS A 28 -9.98 -3.31 5.19
CA LYS A 28 -10.42 -2.45 4.08
C LYS A 28 -10.71 -1.02 4.54
N LEU A 29 -11.50 -0.87 5.62
CA LEU A 29 -11.79 0.44 6.19
C LEU A 29 -10.52 1.18 6.65
N LYS A 30 -9.54 0.46 7.21
CA LYS A 30 -8.28 1.05 7.65
C LYS A 30 -7.40 1.49 6.48
N VAL A 31 -7.36 0.69 5.42
CA VAL A 31 -6.66 1.02 4.17
C VAL A 31 -7.31 2.24 3.52
N ASP A 32 -8.63 2.26 3.38
CA ASP A 32 -9.38 3.40 2.85
C ASP A 32 -9.06 4.70 3.62
N ASN A 33 -9.13 4.65 4.95
CA ASN A 33 -8.76 5.79 5.79
C ASN A 33 -7.28 6.21 5.62
N CYS A 34 -6.38 5.26 5.35
CA CYS A 34 -4.98 5.56 5.07
C CYS A 34 -4.85 6.33 3.76
N VAL A 35 -5.45 5.85 2.68
CA VAL A 35 -5.43 6.51 1.36
C VAL A 35 -6.08 7.88 1.44
N LYS A 36 -7.29 8.01 2.00
CA LYS A 36 -8.00 9.29 2.16
C LYS A 36 -7.24 10.31 3.02
N SER A 37 -6.50 9.84 4.03
CA SER A 37 -5.65 10.75 4.82
C SER A 37 -4.40 11.22 4.08
N THR A 38 -4.00 10.52 3.02
CA THR A 38 -2.85 10.86 2.18
C THR A 38 -3.28 11.74 1.01
N TYR A 39 -4.42 11.40 0.39
CA TYR A 39 -5.01 12.08 -0.77
C TYR A 39 -6.44 12.53 -0.43
N PRO A 40 -6.60 13.61 0.35
CA PRO A 40 -7.92 14.09 0.73
C PRO A 40 -8.70 14.56 -0.51
N GLU A 41 -10.02 14.31 -0.51
CA GLU A 41 -10.97 14.74 -1.55
C GLU A 41 -10.74 14.14 -2.95
N VAL A 42 -9.92 13.09 -3.06
CA VAL A 42 -9.71 12.36 -4.32
C VAL A 42 -10.54 11.09 -4.33
N GLU A 43 -11.38 10.93 -5.35
CA GLU A 43 -11.99 9.63 -5.67
C GLU A 43 -10.92 8.72 -6.27
N TYR A 44 -10.84 7.48 -5.81
CA TYR A 44 -9.80 6.55 -6.25
C TYR A 44 -10.30 5.11 -6.29
N ASP A 45 -9.63 4.31 -7.10
CA ASP A 45 -9.72 2.85 -7.13
C ASP A 45 -8.36 2.22 -6.77
N LEU A 46 -8.39 1.04 -6.13
CA LEU A 46 -7.20 0.23 -5.89
C LEU A 46 -7.14 -0.89 -6.92
N MET A 47 -6.08 -0.91 -7.71
CA MET A 47 -5.79 -1.95 -8.69
C MET A 47 -4.60 -2.77 -8.22
N ALA A 48 -4.81 -4.09 -7.98
CA ALA A 48 -3.71 -4.97 -7.61
C ALA A 48 -2.63 -4.98 -8.70
N MET A 49 -1.38 -4.83 -8.30
CA MET A 49 -0.26 -5.01 -9.22
C MET A 49 -0.02 -6.51 -9.42
N THR A 50 0.08 -6.89 -10.69
CA THR A 50 0.42 -8.25 -11.07
C THR A 50 1.87 -8.28 -11.53
N VAL A 51 2.68 -9.12 -10.91
CA VAL A 51 4.05 -9.41 -11.32
C VAL A 51 4.14 -10.84 -11.85
N SER A 52 5.11 -11.12 -12.72
CA SER A 52 5.29 -12.51 -13.16
C SER A 52 5.81 -13.38 -12.00
N ALA A 53 5.46 -14.67 -12.01
CA ALA A 53 5.93 -15.60 -10.96
C ALA A 53 7.48 -15.59 -10.83
N LEU A 54 8.20 -15.38 -11.94
CA LEU A 54 9.65 -15.31 -11.94
C LEU A 54 10.19 -14.06 -11.24
N GLN A 55 9.48 -12.92 -11.33
CA GLN A 55 9.84 -11.73 -10.57
C GLN A 55 9.41 -11.83 -9.12
N GLU A 56 8.22 -12.37 -8.83
CA GLU A 56 7.74 -12.60 -7.48
C GLU A 56 8.73 -13.46 -6.66
N GLU A 57 9.31 -14.50 -7.28
CA GLU A 57 10.35 -15.33 -6.64
C GLU A 57 11.63 -14.56 -6.27
N LYS A 58 11.88 -13.42 -6.93
CA LYS A 58 13.07 -12.59 -6.69
C LYS A 58 12.83 -11.46 -5.69
N THR A 59 11.59 -11.16 -5.34
CA THR A 59 11.27 -10.18 -4.31
C THR A 59 11.43 -10.80 -2.92
N LYS A 60 11.71 -9.96 -1.93
CA LYS A 60 11.80 -10.36 -0.52
C LYS A 60 10.44 -10.46 0.14
N LEU A 61 9.50 -9.65 -0.33
CA LEU A 61 8.16 -9.55 0.17
C LEU A 61 7.17 -10.07 -0.89
N ALA A 62 6.01 -10.51 -0.45
CA ALA A 62 4.91 -10.85 -1.34
C ALA A 62 4.36 -9.58 -1.99
N ILE A 63 4.48 -9.47 -3.30
CA ILE A 63 3.99 -8.32 -4.08
C ILE A 63 2.55 -8.56 -4.52
N GLU A 64 2.26 -9.77 -5.02
CA GLU A 64 0.92 -10.14 -5.46
C GLU A 64 -0.09 -10.04 -4.29
N ASN A 65 -1.21 -9.38 -4.53
CA ASN A 65 -2.27 -9.10 -3.54
C ASN A 65 -1.87 -8.17 -2.38
N ASN A 66 -0.66 -7.63 -2.35
CA ASN A 66 -0.19 -6.73 -1.30
C ASN A 66 0.20 -5.33 -1.84
N LEU A 67 0.67 -5.23 -3.10
CA LEU A 67 0.98 -3.96 -3.75
C LEU A 67 -0.15 -3.58 -4.72
N TYR A 68 -0.66 -2.36 -4.56
CA TYR A 68 -1.76 -1.82 -5.36
C TYR A 68 -1.38 -0.47 -5.94
N THR A 69 -1.79 -0.23 -7.18
CA THR A 69 -1.82 1.11 -7.77
C THR A 69 -3.04 1.85 -7.25
N ILE A 70 -2.86 3.09 -6.81
CA ILE A 70 -3.95 4.01 -6.47
C ILE A 70 -4.26 4.82 -7.72
N LYS A 71 -5.39 4.54 -8.36
CA LYS A 71 -5.85 5.22 -9.57
C LYS A 71 -6.85 6.31 -9.20
N GLY A 72 -6.52 7.56 -9.48
CA GLY A 72 -7.45 8.69 -9.45
C GLY A 72 -8.09 8.92 -10.82
N ASN A 73 -8.94 9.96 -10.91
CA ASN A 73 -9.66 10.29 -12.14
C ASN A 73 -8.75 10.64 -13.34
N THR A 74 -7.54 11.10 -13.10
CA THR A 74 -6.59 11.55 -14.12
C THR A 74 -5.40 10.62 -14.33
N GLY A 75 -5.39 9.45 -13.69
CA GLY A 75 -4.30 8.47 -13.78
C GLY A 75 -3.80 7.98 -12.43
N THR A 76 -2.59 7.43 -12.41
CA THR A 76 -1.96 6.93 -11.19
C THR A 76 -1.59 8.10 -10.26
N ILE A 77 -2.11 8.08 -9.03
CA ILE A 77 -1.78 9.10 -8.01
C ILE A 77 -0.83 8.57 -6.94
N GLY A 78 -0.50 7.29 -6.98
CA GLY A 78 0.46 6.65 -6.08
C GLY A 78 0.28 5.14 -6.03
N TYR A 79 0.95 4.54 -5.06
CA TYR A 79 0.89 3.09 -4.80
C TYR A 79 0.71 2.87 -3.31
N ILE A 80 0.10 1.74 -2.93
CA ILE A 80 -0.02 1.33 -1.54
C ILE A 80 0.39 -0.13 -1.39
N TYR A 81 1.28 -0.39 -0.46
CA TYR A 81 1.65 -1.72 -0.02
C TYR A 81 1.01 -2.01 1.34
N VAL A 82 0.36 -3.15 1.48
CA VAL A 82 -0.34 -3.57 2.70
C VAL A 82 0.08 -4.98 3.06
N GLU A 83 0.69 -5.15 4.24
CA GLU A 83 1.22 -6.46 4.67
C GLU A 83 1.21 -6.55 6.20
N GLN A 84 1.62 -7.70 6.72
CA GLN A 84 1.80 -7.98 8.14
C GLN A 84 3.28 -8.01 8.49
N ALA A 85 3.61 -7.53 9.69
CA ALA A 85 4.93 -7.67 10.27
C ALA A 85 4.84 -8.23 11.69
N PRO A 86 5.84 -9.02 12.15
CA PRO A 86 5.83 -9.60 13.47
C PRO A 86 5.97 -8.56 14.58
N SER A 87 5.27 -8.81 15.67
CA SER A 87 5.45 -8.15 16.96
C SER A 87 5.90 -9.17 18.00
N MET A 88 5.78 -8.87 19.29
CA MET A 88 6.31 -9.75 20.32
C MET A 88 5.60 -11.10 20.40
N LYS A 89 4.26 -11.13 20.29
CA LYS A 89 3.43 -12.34 20.39
C LYS A 89 2.51 -12.54 19.18
N ASN A 90 2.26 -11.48 18.44
CA ASN A 90 1.33 -11.43 17.32
C ASN A 90 2.00 -10.83 16.08
N VAL A 91 1.18 -10.51 15.11
CA VAL A 91 1.54 -9.68 13.95
C VAL A 91 0.75 -8.37 14.00
N PHE A 92 1.23 -7.36 13.32
CA PHE A 92 0.47 -6.13 13.07
C PHE A 92 0.36 -5.88 11.57
N ASP A 93 -0.79 -5.35 11.15
CA ASP A 93 -0.98 -4.92 9.77
C ASP A 93 -0.45 -3.50 9.62
N TYR A 94 0.28 -3.26 8.53
CA TYR A 94 0.80 -1.95 8.19
C TYR A 94 0.53 -1.61 6.73
N ALA A 95 0.62 -0.33 6.40
CA ALA A 95 0.61 0.17 5.04
C ALA A 95 1.74 1.17 4.83
N VAL A 96 2.29 1.13 3.62
CA VAL A 96 3.22 2.13 3.09
C VAL A 96 2.62 2.70 1.81
N VAL A 97 2.45 4.02 1.76
CA VAL A 97 1.96 4.73 0.57
C VAL A 97 3.13 5.42 -0.10
N LEU A 98 3.27 5.17 -1.40
CA LEU A 98 4.29 5.76 -2.26
C LEU A 98 3.64 6.75 -3.22
N SER A 99 4.35 7.84 -3.51
CA SER A 99 4.00 8.74 -4.61
C SER A 99 4.17 8.06 -5.99
N PRO A 100 3.73 8.69 -7.09
CA PRO A 100 4.03 8.18 -8.44
C PRO A 100 5.54 8.06 -8.72
N GLU A 101 6.37 8.88 -8.07
CA GLU A 101 7.83 8.88 -8.16
C GLU A 101 8.49 7.81 -7.29
N LEU A 102 7.67 7.04 -6.54
CA LEU A 102 8.09 5.95 -5.64
C LEU A 102 8.79 6.45 -4.35
N GLU A 103 8.44 7.65 -3.89
CA GLU A 103 8.82 8.16 -2.58
C GLU A 103 7.75 7.85 -1.53
N ILE A 104 8.13 7.48 -0.32
CA ILE A 104 7.19 7.25 0.79
C ILE A 104 6.53 8.56 1.21
N VAL A 105 5.23 8.66 1.01
CA VAL A 105 4.42 9.83 1.41
C VAL A 105 3.59 9.57 2.66
N ASN A 106 3.34 8.31 3.00
CA ASN A 106 2.67 7.95 4.26
C ASN A 106 3.03 6.53 4.70
N THR A 107 3.10 6.32 6.01
CA THR A 107 3.17 5.01 6.64
C THR A 107 2.17 4.91 7.77
N LYS A 108 1.53 3.75 7.93
CA LYS A 108 0.52 3.52 8.98
C LYS A 108 0.64 2.12 9.54
N VAL A 109 0.52 1.99 10.86
CA VAL A 109 0.12 0.75 11.50
C VAL A 109 -1.41 0.72 11.50
N LEU A 110 -2.00 -0.21 10.78
CA LEU A 110 -3.44 -0.31 10.54
C LEU A 110 -4.15 -1.03 11.68
N ILE A 111 -3.60 -2.18 12.08
CA ILE A 111 -4.12 -3.00 13.19
C ILE A 111 -2.95 -3.51 14.02
N TYR A 112 -2.90 -3.09 15.29
CA TYR A 112 -1.91 -3.54 16.26
C TYR A 112 -2.59 -4.44 17.31
N ARG A 113 -2.03 -5.63 17.54
CA ARG A 113 -2.69 -6.68 18.35
C ARG A 113 -2.03 -6.91 19.70
N GLU A 114 -0.98 -6.13 20.03
CA GLU A 114 -0.35 -6.22 21.36
C GLU A 114 -0.97 -5.25 22.36
N GLN A 115 -0.84 -5.57 23.64
CA GLN A 115 -1.27 -4.68 24.73
C GLN A 115 -0.26 -3.55 24.97
N HIS A 116 1.02 -3.81 24.71
CA HIS A 116 2.14 -2.87 24.89
C HIS A 116 2.75 -2.49 23.54
N GLY A 117 3.55 -1.41 23.52
CA GLY A 117 4.28 -1.00 22.31
C GLY A 117 3.43 -0.28 21.27
N ARG A 118 2.27 0.26 21.64
CA ARG A 118 1.39 1.01 20.71
C ARG A 118 2.04 2.24 20.10
N GLN A 119 3.17 2.68 20.64
CA GLN A 119 3.99 3.77 20.11
C GLN A 119 4.47 3.52 18.68
N ILE A 120 4.52 2.25 18.23
CA ILE A 120 4.80 1.89 16.82
C ILE A 120 3.82 2.58 15.84
N GLY A 121 2.59 2.85 16.27
CA GLY A 121 1.57 3.55 15.46
C GLY A 121 1.61 5.07 15.60
N ALA A 122 2.55 5.63 16.38
CA ALA A 122 2.63 7.08 16.57
C ALA A 122 3.10 7.78 15.29
N LYS A 123 2.34 8.79 14.85
CA LYS A 123 2.64 9.55 13.62
C LYS A 123 4.08 10.07 13.61
N ARG A 124 4.55 10.62 14.74
CA ARG A 124 5.91 11.16 14.89
C ARG A 124 6.99 10.10 14.57
N TRP A 125 6.78 8.85 14.98
CA TRP A 125 7.74 7.79 14.71
C TRP A 125 7.67 7.33 13.24
N LEU A 126 6.46 7.13 12.74
CA LEU A 126 6.23 6.67 11.35
C LEU A 126 6.69 7.70 10.30
N GLN A 127 6.66 8.99 10.63
CA GLN A 127 7.15 10.05 9.74
C GLN A 127 8.65 9.97 9.43
N GLN A 128 9.44 9.20 10.19
CA GLN A 128 10.86 9.01 9.90
C GLN A 128 11.11 8.24 8.59
N PHE A 129 10.10 7.53 8.08
CA PHE A 129 10.15 6.87 6.77
C PHE A 129 9.77 7.79 5.60
N PHE A 130 9.21 8.97 5.85
CA PHE A 130 8.75 9.85 4.78
C PHE A 130 9.93 10.38 3.95
N ASN A 131 9.68 10.56 2.65
CA ASN A 131 10.65 10.96 1.63
C ASN A 131 11.78 9.93 1.38
N MET A 132 11.71 8.75 1.98
CA MET A 132 12.55 7.63 1.57
C MET A 132 12.05 7.11 0.22
N ASP A 133 12.96 6.78 -0.67
CA ASP A 133 12.73 6.31 -2.03
C ASP A 133 13.28 4.90 -2.26
N SER A 134 13.15 4.39 -3.48
CA SER A 134 13.64 3.06 -3.85
C SER A 134 15.15 2.85 -3.68
N SER A 135 15.95 3.92 -3.51
CA SER A 135 17.39 3.83 -3.23
C SER A 135 17.70 3.77 -1.73
N SER A 136 16.73 4.14 -0.88
CA SER A 136 16.89 4.21 0.56
C SER A 136 16.96 2.81 1.18
N ARG A 137 17.75 2.67 2.24
CA ARG A 137 17.96 1.39 2.96
C ARG A 137 17.91 1.66 4.47
N PRO A 138 16.70 1.93 5.04
CA PRO A 138 16.59 2.31 6.45
C PRO A 138 17.12 1.23 7.40
N VAL A 139 17.79 1.69 8.44
CA VAL A 139 18.36 0.86 9.52
C VAL A 139 17.92 1.42 10.86
N LEU A 140 17.34 0.56 11.71
CA LEU A 140 16.93 0.94 13.06
C LEU A 140 18.15 1.35 13.89
N GLY A 141 18.04 2.45 14.63
CA GLY A 141 19.11 3.01 15.45
C GLY A 141 20.11 3.88 14.67
N LYS A 142 19.95 3.97 13.33
CA LYS A 142 20.76 4.85 12.49
C LYS A 142 19.88 5.87 11.74
N ASP A 143 18.97 5.38 10.93
CA ASP A 143 18.09 6.20 10.09
C ASP A 143 16.68 6.34 10.72
N VAL A 144 16.31 5.40 11.57
CA VAL A 144 15.03 5.33 12.28
C VAL A 144 15.29 5.07 13.77
N ASP A 145 14.66 5.86 14.63
CA ASP A 145 14.81 5.74 16.08
C ASP A 145 14.19 4.44 16.62
N GLY A 146 14.84 3.85 17.63
CA GLY A 146 14.24 2.77 18.40
C GLY A 146 13.09 3.24 19.29
N ILE A 147 12.20 2.31 19.64
CA ILE A 147 11.10 2.56 20.58
C ILE A 147 11.30 1.72 21.83
N THR A 148 11.52 2.38 22.98
CA THR A 148 11.59 1.68 24.27
C THR A 148 10.27 0.97 24.56
N GLY A 149 10.34 -0.35 24.83
CA GLY A 149 9.16 -1.19 25.07
C GLY A 149 8.45 -1.67 23.81
N ALA A 150 8.95 -1.33 22.60
CA ALA A 150 8.44 -1.83 21.32
C ALA A 150 9.56 -2.18 20.33
N THR A 151 10.73 -2.58 20.83
CA THR A 151 11.93 -2.83 20.00
C THR A 151 11.66 -3.86 18.90
N ILE A 152 10.98 -4.96 19.19
CA ILE A 152 10.68 -6.01 18.20
C ILE A 152 9.83 -5.43 17.07
N SER A 153 8.74 -4.73 17.40
CA SER A 153 7.85 -4.14 16.37
C SER A 153 8.56 -3.03 15.58
N ALA A 154 9.41 -2.21 16.23
CA ALA A 154 10.19 -1.17 15.55
C ALA A 154 11.20 -1.80 14.58
N THR A 155 11.90 -2.86 14.99
CA THR A 155 12.80 -3.64 14.12
C THR A 155 12.04 -4.22 12.93
N SER A 156 10.92 -4.88 13.19
CA SER A 156 10.10 -5.52 12.13
C SER A 156 9.57 -4.51 11.12
N MET A 157 9.06 -3.35 11.58
CA MET A 157 8.58 -2.31 10.68
C MET A 157 9.72 -1.70 9.86
N THR A 158 10.87 -1.44 10.48
CA THR A 158 12.03 -0.88 9.76
C THR A 158 12.55 -1.86 8.70
N ASN A 159 12.63 -3.16 9.02
CA ASN A 159 13.04 -4.19 8.07
C ASN A 159 12.00 -4.34 6.94
N ALA A 160 10.71 -4.31 7.27
CA ALA A 160 9.64 -4.39 6.27
C ALA A 160 9.70 -3.22 5.27
N VAL A 161 9.92 -1.98 5.75
CA VAL A 161 10.12 -0.82 4.87
C VAL A 161 11.41 -0.95 4.06
N HIS A 162 12.50 -1.39 4.68
CA HIS A 162 13.76 -1.65 3.99
C HIS A 162 13.58 -2.63 2.82
N ASP A 163 12.95 -3.80 3.10
CA ASP A 163 12.75 -4.85 2.10
C ASP A 163 11.77 -4.39 1.01
N LEU A 164 10.72 -3.66 1.36
CA LEU A 164 9.82 -3.05 0.37
C LEU A 164 10.58 -2.12 -0.59
N LEU A 165 11.44 -1.23 -0.09
CA LEU A 165 12.19 -0.32 -0.95
C LEU A 165 13.19 -1.05 -1.85
N VAL A 166 13.79 -2.17 -1.38
CA VAL A 166 14.61 -3.06 -2.22
C VAL A 166 13.78 -3.66 -3.35
N ASP A 167 12.58 -4.16 -3.04
CA ASP A 167 11.71 -4.78 -4.04
C ASP A 167 11.13 -3.75 -5.03
N ILE A 168 10.79 -2.55 -4.57
CA ILE A 168 10.39 -1.43 -5.43
C ILE A 168 11.52 -1.05 -6.40
N ASP A 169 12.77 -0.98 -5.94
CA ASP A 169 13.94 -0.71 -6.77
C ASP A 169 14.12 -1.78 -7.86
N PHE A 170 14.01 -3.05 -7.45
CA PHE A 170 14.04 -4.18 -8.38
C PHE A 170 12.91 -4.09 -9.42
N LEU A 171 11.65 -3.95 -8.99
CA LEU A 171 10.50 -3.88 -9.90
C LEU A 171 10.56 -2.66 -10.81
N LYS A 172 11.07 -1.51 -10.32
CA LYS A 172 11.34 -0.32 -11.13
C LYS A 172 12.32 -0.64 -12.26
N SER A 173 13.40 -1.36 -11.96
CA SER A 173 14.39 -1.79 -12.96
C SER A 173 13.80 -2.73 -14.02
N GLN A 174 12.71 -3.43 -13.70
CA GLN A 174 11.97 -4.32 -14.60
C GLN A 174 10.84 -3.61 -15.37
N GLY A 175 10.64 -2.30 -15.17
CA GLY A 175 9.65 -1.50 -15.88
C GLY A 175 8.21 -1.62 -15.37
N TYR A 176 7.99 -2.05 -14.12
CA TYR A 176 6.64 -2.20 -13.55
C TYR A 176 5.97 -0.87 -13.18
N PHE A 177 6.70 0.19 -13.00
CA PHE A 177 6.19 1.53 -12.66
C PHE A 177 6.34 2.45 -13.87
N THR A 178 5.47 2.29 -14.86
CA THR A 178 5.39 3.23 -15.99
C THR A 178 4.34 4.28 -15.68
N ASN A 179 4.67 5.55 -15.88
CA ASN A 179 3.69 6.63 -15.86
C ASN A 179 2.83 6.49 -17.12
N ASP A 180 1.59 6.02 -16.97
CA ASP A 180 0.54 6.09 -17.99
C ASP A 180 -0.13 7.47 -17.95
#